data_401c3d4efb1630cca971c129a74ff1a1
#
_entry.id   401c3d4efb1630cca971c129a74ff1a1
#
_cell.length_a   1.000
_cell.length_b   1.000
_cell.length_c   1.000
_cell.angle_alpha   90.00
_cell.angle_beta   90.00
_cell.angle_gamma   90.00
#
_symmetry.space_group_name_H-M   'P 1'
#
loop_
_entity.id
_entity.type
_entity.pdbx_description
1 polymer ?
#
loop_
_entity_poly.entity_id
_entity_poly.type
_entity_poly.pdbx_seq_one_letter_code
_entity_poly.pdbx_strand_id
1 'polypeptide(L)'
;MSLILSSSNPKLREHLQFAWRLLVASALLSLISWLAARAQPNQGYVPIWPSGGLGLALVWRHGAKYWPAVFAGNTALSTSVGVPIMVAFGVGWLQVLIVMIAVLLLQRWKVDSLLRDTKQLARFILALVIATAIAVPIYGLRMWLVFSYPPERAMAFGVDYFLSALFSFLIFTPLVAAWPVRIAAGHAKRWLFAGAMLIIATAGWAVLSVDLVFQDRLLFLLLPFVVLCAVSAGVGGASAAAALLAMVMTAMAQQPVPVADSILRSLFAVIATLTGYLIAVVFSEREDTASEMDYRARHDALTGLINRYEFDNRVNAALHDFDRPHAVLYLDLDQFKLVNDTCGHLAGDHMLRELAMTIDRSLPEGAALARLGGDEFACLLPDATAAKVDTLARNLHDVVRAFEFPVGELRFRVGVSIGTTFLSAADDRGSDDALARADVACYVAKERGRNRTHAYDTVDANLHGRHSDIQKISQLQTELSAG
;
A
#
# COMPACT_ATOMS: atom_id res chain seq x y z
N MET A 1 -0.43 10.06 -37.17
CA MET A 1 0.27 8.93 -36.52
C MET A 1 1.22 8.20 -37.46
N SER A 2 0.87 7.98 -38.73
CA SER A 2 1.77 7.39 -39.76
C SER A 2 3.08 8.20 -40.01
N LEU A 3 3.01 9.51 -40.05
CA LEU A 3 4.17 10.41 -40.19
C LEU A 3 5.17 10.37 -39.02
N ILE A 4 4.67 10.06 -37.78
CA ILE A 4 5.52 9.96 -36.59
C ILE A 4 6.31 8.63 -36.59
N LEU A 5 5.76 7.59 -37.19
CA LEU A 5 6.36 6.25 -37.23
C LEU A 5 7.39 6.13 -38.39
N SER A 6 7.35 7.00 -39.40
CA SER A 6 8.21 6.96 -40.59
C SER A 6 9.51 7.75 -40.48
N SER A 7 9.72 8.53 -39.40
CA SER A 7 10.94 9.31 -39.22
C SER A 7 12.13 8.45 -38.84
N SER A 8 13.18 8.44 -39.59
CA SER A 8 14.44 7.75 -39.34
C SER A 8 15.30 8.43 -38.25
N ASN A 9 14.98 9.67 -37.86
CA ASN A 9 15.70 10.41 -36.82
C ASN A 9 15.04 10.21 -35.44
N PRO A 10 15.71 9.52 -34.46
CA PRO A 10 15.12 9.21 -33.16
C PRO A 10 14.75 10.47 -32.35
N LYS A 11 15.55 11.52 -32.39
CA LYS A 11 15.25 12.79 -31.70
C LYS A 11 14.02 13.49 -32.27
N LEU A 12 13.88 13.53 -33.60
CA LEU A 12 12.70 14.09 -34.25
C LEU A 12 11.43 13.28 -33.89
N ARG A 13 11.54 11.97 -33.81
CA ARG A 13 10.45 11.10 -33.43
C ARG A 13 10.00 11.36 -31.99
N GLU A 14 10.92 11.54 -31.03
CA GLU A 14 10.60 11.91 -29.65
C GLU A 14 9.91 13.27 -29.57
N HIS A 15 10.40 14.28 -30.30
CA HIS A 15 9.77 15.61 -30.33
C HIS A 15 8.35 15.55 -30.91
N LEU A 16 8.14 14.82 -32.01
CA LEU A 16 6.83 14.66 -32.62
C LEU A 16 5.87 13.89 -31.70
N GLN A 17 6.33 12.84 -31.01
CA GLN A 17 5.52 12.12 -30.02
C GLN A 17 5.15 13.02 -28.85
N PHE A 18 6.07 13.83 -28.36
CA PHE A 18 5.78 14.79 -27.29
C PHE A 18 4.78 15.85 -27.74
N ALA A 19 4.98 16.46 -28.91
CA ALA A 19 4.05 17.45 -29.46
C ALA A 19 2.64 16.88 -29.65
N TRP A 20 2.53 15.63 -30.13
CA TRP A 20 1.25 14.93 -30.24
C TRP A 20 0.58 14.71 -28.88
N ARG A 21 1.33 14.22 -27.88
CA ARG A 21 0.82 14.02 -26.51
C ARG A 21 0.35 15.34 -25.90
N LEU A 22 1.10 16.41 -26.09
CA LEU A 22 0.75 17.74 -25.60
C LEU A 22 -0.53 18.26 -26.28
N LEU A 23 -0.66 18.10 -27.59
CA LEU A 23 -1.85 18.48 -28.34
C LEU A 23 -3.08 17.70 -27.88
N VAL A 24 -2.97 16.39 -27.71
CA VAL A 24 -4.07 15.54 -27.20
C VAL A 24 -4.44 15.95 -25.77
N ALA A 25 -3.47 16.18 -24.89
CA ALA A 25 -3.74 16.64 -23.52
C ALA A 25 -4.45 18.01 -23.50
N SER A 26 -3.99 18.96 -24.32
CA SER A 26 -4.62 20.28 -24.46
C SER A 26 -6.07 20.17 -24.97
N ALA A 27 -6.29 19.37 -26.01
CA ALA A 27 -7.61 19.15 -26.56
C ALA A 27 -8.57 18.49 -25.57
N LEU A 28 -8.10 17.46 -24.83
CA LEU A 28 -8.89 16.78 -23.80
C LEU A 28 -9.23 17.72 -22.65
N LEU A 29 -8.28 18.47 -22.12
CA LEU A 29 -8.53 19.44 -21.05
C LEU A 29 -9.50 20.53 -21.50
N SER A 30 -9.37 21.03 -22.73
CA SER A 30 -10.28 22.01 -23.30
C SER A 30 -11.69 21.43 -23.52
N LEU A 31 -11.81 20.20 -24.01
CA LEU A 31 -13.10 19.52 -24.19
C LEU A 31 -13.81 19.28 -22.87
N ILE A 32 -13.10 18.75 -21.85
CA ILE A 32 -13.65 18.51 -20.51
C ILE A 32 -14.11 19.85 -19.89
N SER A 33 -13.31 20.92 -20.08
CA SER A 33 -13.64 22.25 -19.61
C SER A 33 -14.89 22.81 -20.29
N TRP A 34 -14.99 22.62 -21.60
CA TRP A 34 -16.15 23.04 -22.38
C TRP A 34 -17.42 22.28 -21.98
N LEU A 35 -17.32 20.96 -21.78
CA LEU A 35 -18.42 20.14 -21.29
C LEU A 35 -18.89 20.58 -19.90
N ALA A 36 -17.93 20.84 -18.99
CA ALA A 36 -18.23 21.35 -17.65
C ALA A 36 -18.94 22.70 -17.69
N ALA A 37 -18.52 23.59 -18.58
CA ALA A 37 -19.18 24.89 -18.78
C ALA A 37 -20.61 24.75 -19.35
N ARG A 38 -20.80 23.83 -20.29
CA ARG A 38 -22.13 23.56 -20.90
C ARG A 38 -23.11 22.91 -19.93
N ALA A 39 -22.63 22.18 -18.97
CA ALA A 39 -23.45 21.62 -17.89
C ALA A 39 -24.02 22.70 -16.94
N GLN A 40 -23.63 23.97 -17.11
CA GLN A 40 -24.04 25.09 -16.26
C GLN A 40 -24.85 26.11 -17.07
N PRO A 41 -26.15 26.14 -16.92
CA PRO A 41 -27.02 27.00 -17.74
C PRO A 41 -26.97 28.48 -17.35
N ASN A 42 -26.40 28.86 -16.19
CA ASN A 42 -26.42 30.24 -15.69
C ASN A 42 -25.02 30.80 -15.50
N GLN A 43 -24.78 31.96 -16.14
CA GLN A 43 -23.54 32.72 -16.11
C GLN A 43 -23.18 33.16 -14.68
N GLY A 44 -22.14 32.58 -14.10
CA GLY A 44 -21.53 33.17 -12.90
C GLY A 44 -20.94 32.23 -11.85
N TYR A 45 -21.37 30.99 -11.76
CA TYR A 45 -20.84 30.05 -10.77
C TYR A 45 -20.35 28.76 -11.41
N VAL A 46 -19.06 28.45 -11.25
CA VAL A 46 -18.46 27.19 -11.67
C VAL A 46 -17.97 26.45 -10.42
N PRO A 47 -18.78 25.54 -9.87
CA PRO A 47 -18.42 24.86 -8.60
C PRO A 47 -17.18 23.99 -8.75
N ILE A 48 -16.79 23.64 -9.99
CA ILE A 48 -15.69 22.72 -10.26
C ILE A 48 -14.91 23.17 -11.49
N TRP A 49 -13.59 23.16 -11.38
CA TRP A 49 -12.64 23.46 -12.47
C TRP A 49 -11.85 22.19 -12.84
N PRO A 50 -12.44 21.23 -13.57
CA PRO A 50 -11.79 19.94 -13.84
C PRO A 50 -10.41 20.09 -14.47
N SER A 51 -10.23 21.09 -15.35
CA SER A 51 -8.96 21.39 -16.01
C SER A 51 -7.83 21.74 -15.05
N GLY A 52 -8.14 22.34 -13.90
CA GLY A 52 -7.16 22.62 -12.86
C GLY A 52 -6.60 21.35 -12.23
N GLY A 53 -7.47 20.51 -11.68
CA GLY A 53 -7.05 19.26 -11.01
C GLY A 53 -6.44 18.24 -11.97
N LEU A 54 -7.01 18.06 -13.15
CA LEU A 54 -6.45 17.21 -14.20
C LEU A 54 -5.11 17.76 -14.71
N GLY A 55 -5.00 19.09 -14.84
CA GLY A 55 -3.78 19.75 -15.22
C GLY A 55 -2.66 19.56 -14.20
N LEU A 56 -2.99 19.67 -12.90
CA LEU A 56 -2.02 19.38 -11.83
C LEU A 56 -1.55 17.92 -11.88
N ALA A 57 -2.45 16.97 -12.02
CA ALA A 57 -2.10 15.55 -12.14
C ALA A 57 -1.19 15.28 -13.35
N LEU A 58 -1.51 15.90 -14.48
CA LEU A 58 -0.72 15.80 -15.72
C LEU A 58 0.71 16.32 -15.52
N VAL A 59 0.85 17.52 -14.97
CA VAL A 59 2.17 18.15 -14.75
C VAL A 59 2.95 17.43 -13.65
N TRP A 60 2.31 17.02 -12.59
CA TRP A 60 2.95 16.26 -11.50
C TRP A 60 3.50 14.90 -11.98
N ARG A 61 2.72 14.17 -12.79
CA ARG A 61 3.07 12.83 -13.26
C ARG A 61 4.05 12.84 -14.45
N HIS A 62 3.92 13.82 -15.37
CA HIS A 62 4.65 13.83 -16.64
C HIS A 62 5.65 14.98 -16.78
N GLY A 63 5.72 15.85 -15.78
CA GLY A 63 6.68 16.95 -15.70
C GLY A 63 6.15 18.31 -16.17
N ALA A 64 6.86 19.36 -15.77
CA ALA A 64 6.50 20.76 -16.00
C ALA A 64 6.25 21.11 -17.48
N LYS A 65 6.87 20.42 -18.43
CA LYS A 65 6.72 20.64 -19.88
C LYS A 65 5.28 20.56 -20.39
N TYR A 66 4.33 20.02 -19.60
CA TYR A 66 2.91 19.95 -19.95
C TYR A 66 2.10 21.19 -19.53
N TRP A 67 2.72 22.23 -18.98
CA TRP A 67 2.03 23.47 -18.61
C TRP A 67 1.16 24.09 -19.72
N PRO A 68 1.51 23.99 -21.05
CA PRO A 68 0.68 24.58 -22.09
C PRO A 68 -0.71 23.96 -22.19
N ALA A 69 -0.84 22.68 -21.84
CA ALA A 69 -2.16 22.03 -21.79
C ALA A 69 -3.03 22.60 -20.66
N VAL A 70 -2.44 22.91 -19.49
CA VAL A 70 -3.14 23.58 -18.38
C VAL A 70 -3.62 24.97 -18.80
N PHE A 71 -2.76 25.73 -19.46
CA PHE A 71 -3.08 27.05 -19.98
C PHE A 71 -4.25 26.99 -20.98
N ALA A 72 -4.15 26.12 -21.98
CA ALA A 72 -5.17 25.98 -23.03
C ALA A 72 -6.53 25.56 -22.46
N GLY A 73 -6.55 24.55 -21.55
CA GLY A 73 -7.78 24.06 -20.93
C GLY A 73 -8.52 25.12 -20.12
N ASN A 74 -7.78 25.91 -19.33
CA ASN A 74 -8.40 26.96 -18.50
C ASN A 74 -8.79 28.22 -19.29
N THR A 75 -8.04 28.55 -20.33
CA THR A 75 -8.42 29.62 -21.26
C THR A 75 -9.70 29.24 -22.02
N ALA A 76 -9.77 28.01 -22.54
CA ALA A 76 -10.97 27.49 -23.22
C ALA A 76 -12.21 27.47 -22.30
N LEU A 77 -12.05 27.06 -21.04
CA LEU A 77 -13.14 27.12 -20.06
C LEU A 77 -13.63 28.55 -19.87
N SER A 78 -12.70 29.48 -19.61
CA SER A 78 -13.06 30.89 -19.35
C SER A 78 -13.77 31.53 -20.53
N THR A 79 -13.30 31.28 -21.76
CA THR A 79 -13.97 31.78 -22.97
C THR A 79 -15.34 31.14 -23.22
N SER A 80 -15.51 29.85 -22.87
CA SER A 80 -16.78 29.14 -23.06
C SER A 80 -17.89 29.61 -22.13
N VAL A 81 -17.54 30.24 -21.00
CA VAL A 81 -18.49 30.90 -20.08
C VAL A 81 -18.65 32.41 -20.36
N GLY A 82 -18.20 32.90 -21.51
CA GLY A 82 -18.40 34.28 -21.95
C GLY A 82 -17.38 35.29 -21.41
N VAL A 83 -16.28 34.85 -20.78
CA VAL A 83 -15.19 35.76 -20.35
C VAL A 83 -14.45 36.29 -21.56
N PRO A 84 -14.20 37.62 -21.69
CA PRO A 84 -13.45 38.21 -22.77
C PRO A 84 -12.06 37.54 -22.92
N ILE A 85 -11.61 37.31 -24.16
CA ILE A 85 -10.43 36.49 -24.44
C ILE A 85 -9.18 36.98 -23.71
N MET A 86 -8.93 38.30 -23.63
CA MET A 86 -7.80 38.86 -22.90
C MET A 86 -7.81 38.53 -21.41
N VAL A 87 -8.99 38.53 -20.79
CA VAL A 87 -9.16 38.17 -19.38
C VAL A 87 -9.03 36.66 -19.19
N ALA A 88 -9.52 35.86 -20.13
CA ALA A 88 -9.39 34.41 -20.16
C ALA A 88 -7.91 33.97 -20.22
N PHE A 89 -7.07 34.67 -20.99
CA PHE A 89 -5.62 34.46 -21.00
C PHE A 89 -5.00 34.69 -19.61
N GLY A 90 -5.41 35.73 -18.91
CA GLY A 90 -4.98 35.98 -17.52
C GLY A 90 -5.35 34.85 -16.56
N VAL A 91 -6.56 34.28 -16.71
CA VAL A 91 -6.99 33.11 -15.92
C VAL A 91 -6.15 31.87 -16.26
N GLY A 92 -5.85 31.65 -17.53
CA GLY A 92 -4.98 30.55 -17.97
C GLY A 92 -3.59 30.62 -17.32
N TRP A 93 -2.96 31.80 -17.31
CA TRP A 93 -1.67 32.01 -16.65
C TRP A 93 -1.72 31.89 -15.13
N LEU A 94 -2.77 32.39 -14.48
CA LEU A 94 -2.95 32.21 -13.05
C LEU A 94 -3.03 30.73 -12.68
N GLN A 95 -3.75 29.95 -13.48
CA GLN A 95 -3.88 28.52 -13.25
C GLN A 95 -2.55 27.78 -13.46
N VAL A 96 -1.77 28.15 -14.46
CA VAL A 96 -0.40 27.61 -14.65
C VAL A 96 0.47 27.94 -13.43
N LEU A 97 0.42 29.17 -12.92
CA LEU A 97 1.16 29.58 -11.73
C LEU A 97 0.81 28.71 -10.51
N ILE A 98 -0.49 28.53 -10.25
CA ILE A 98 -1.00 27.71 -9.14
C ILE A 98 -0.49 26.26 -9.27
N VAL A 99 -0.65 25.65 -10.46
CA VAL A 99 -0.20 24.29 -10.74
C VAL A 99 1.31 24.14 -10.55
N MET A 100 2.10 25.09 -11.05
CA MET A 100 3.56 25.04 -10.92
C MET A 100 4.01 25.13 -9.46
N ILE A 101 3.39 26.04 -8.67
CA ILE A 101 3.69 26.15 -7.24
C ILE A 101 3.31 24.86 -6.51
N ALA A 102 2.13 24.30 -6.78
CA ALA A 102 1.70 23.04 -6.18
C ALA A 102 2.70 21.91 -6.49
N VAL A 103 3.09 21.75 -7.77
CA VAL A 103 4.06 20.72 -8.19
C VAL A 103 5.42 20.91 -7.52
N LEU A 104 5.92 22.14 -7.45
CA LEU A 104 7.20 22.44 -6.77
C LEU A 104 7.17 22.04 -5.30
N LEU A 105 6.07 22.36 -4.58
CA LEU A 105 5.89 21.98 -3.18
C LEU A 105 5.80 20.46 -3.03
N LEU A 106 5.00 19.79 -3.85
CA LEU A 106 4.84 18.33 -3.82
C LEU A 106 6.18 17.62 -4.07
N GLN A 107 6.97 18.08 -5.04
CA GLN A 107 8.30 17.53 -5.33
C GLN A 107 9.29 17.81 -4.20
N ARG A 108 9.33 19.04 -3.66
CA ARG A 108 10.22 19.41 -2.55
C ARG A 108 9.93 18.62 -1.28
N TRP A 109 8.68 18.33 -1.02
CA TRP A 109 8.26 17.56 0.15
C TRP A 109 8.21 16.05 -0.11
N LYS A 110 8.60 15.61 -1.30
CA LYS A 110 8.65 14.19 -1.72
C LYS A 110 7.32 13.47 -1.48
N VAL A 111 6.21 14.12 -1.87
CA VAL A 111 4.88 13.53 -1.74
C VAL A 111 4.71 12.44 -2.80
N ASP A 112 4.33 11.23 -2.37
CA ASP A 112 3.97 10.13 -3.26
C ASP A 112 2.54 10.34 -3.80
N SER A 113 2.35 10.01 -5.08
CA SER A 113 1.04 10.10 -5.74
C SER A 113 -0.02 9.18 -5.14
N LEU A 114 0.38 8.14 -4.41
CA LEU A 114 -0.52 7.19 -3.75
C LEU A 114 -0.98 7.65 -2.37
N LEU A 115 -0.39 8.71 -1.81
CA LEU A 115 -0.76 9.28 -0.49
C LEU A 115 -0.90 8.18 0.59
N ARG A 116 0.15 7.40 0.79
CA ARG A 116 0.10 6.18 1.60
C ARG A 116 -0.05 6.39 3.09
N ASP A 117 0.36 7.56 3.59
CA ASP A 117 0.35 7.87 5.01
C ASP A 117 -0.22 9.26 5.30
N THR A 118 -0.61 9.47 6.55
CA THR A 118 -1.20 10.72 7.04
C THR A 118 -0.27 11.93 6.87
N LYS A 119 1.06 11.75 6.94
CA LYS A 119 2.04 12.82 6.75
C LYS A 119 2.08 13.26 5.29
N GLN A 120 2.02 12.31 4.35
CA GLN A 120 1.96 12.63 2.93
C GLN A 120 0.66 13.31 2.55
N LEU A 121 -0.48 12.84 3.09
CA LEU A 121 -1.77 13.49 2.92
C LEU A 121 -1.74 14.94 3.43
N ALA A 122 -1.21 15.17 4.63
CA ALA A 122 -1.09 16.52 5.19
C ALA A 122 -0.21 17.44 4.31
N ARG A 123 0.94 16.94 3.82
CA ARG A 123 1.81 17.68 2.89
C ARG A 123 1.11 17.98 1.57
N PHE A 124 0.36 17.01 1.03
CA PHE A 124 -0.42 17.19 -0.19
C PHE A 124 -1.46 18.29 -0.01
N ILE A 125 -2.28 18.23 1.03
CA ILE A 125 -3.31 19.24 1.33
C ILE A 125 -2.66 20.62 1.53
N LEU A 126 -1.59 20.69 2.32
CA LEU A 126 -0.90 21.95 2.60
C LEU A 126 -0.32 22.57 1.31
N ALA A 127 0.25 21.75 0.42
CA ALA A 127 0.76 22.23 -0.87
C ALA A 127 -0.36 22.84 -1.73
N LEU A 128 -1.53 22.19 -1.76
CA LEU A 128 -2.69 22.68 -2.50
C LEU A 128 -3.25 23.97 -1.89
N VAL A 129 -3.39 24.03 -0.57
CA VAL A 129 -3.87 25.24 0.14
C VAL A 129 -2.93 26.42 -0.13
N ILE A 130 -1.62 26.25 0.02
CA ILE A 130 -0.64 27.31 -0.24
C ILE A 130 -0.72 27.77 -1.70
N ALA A 131 -0.74 26.83 -2.65
CA ALA A 131 -0.76 27.16 -4.08
C ALA A 131 -2.06 27.88 -4.48
N THR A 132 -3.21 27.45 -3.96
CA THR A 132 -4.51 28.03 -4.31
C THR A 132 -4.80 29.34 -3.58
N ALA A 133 -4.26 29.55 -2.35
CA ALA A 133 -4.44 30.77 -1.59
C ALA A 133 -3.97 32.03 -2.32
N ILE A 134 -2.96 31.89 -3.17
CA ILE A 134 -2.44 33.00 -4.02
C ILE A 134 -3.52 33.53 -4.99
N ALA A 135 -4.48 32.67 -5.35
CA ALA A 135 -5.56 33.06 -6.26
C ALA A 135 -6.55 34.06 -5.62
N VAL A 136 -6.72 34.03 -4.31
CA VAL A 136 -7.72 34.86 -3.60
C VAL A 136 -7.55 36.36 -3.90
N PRO A 137 -6.39 36.98 -3.65
CA PRO A 137 -6.21 38.40 -3.90
C PRO A 137 -6.19 38.70 -5.40
N ILE A 138 -5.61 37.85 -6.24
CA ILE A 138 -5.50 38.08 -7.68
C ILE A 138 -6.89 38.02 -8.33
N TYR A 139 -7.71 37.05 -7.95
CA TYR A 139 -9.06 36.92 -8.47
C TYR A 139 -9.99 38.00 -7.94
N GLY A 140 -9.90 38.36 -6.66
CA GLY A 140 -10.61 39.49 -6.05
C GLY A 140 -10.28 40.79 -6.73
N LEU A 141 -8.98 41.08 -6.94
CA LEU A 141 -8.53 42.28 -7.65
C LEU A 141 -9.09 42.35 -9.07
N ARG A 142 -9.10 41.24 -9.77
CA ARG A 142 -9.71 41.14 -11.10
C ARG A 142 -11.20 41.46 -11.09
N MET A 143 -11.96 40.95 -10.11
CA MET A 143 -13.39 41.20 -9.97
C MET A 143 -13.68 42.68 -9.71
N TRP A 144 -12.81 43.30 -8.91
CA TRP A 144 -12.91 44.74 -8.62
C TRP A 144 -12.56 45.61 -9.85
N LEU A 145 -11.41 45.34 -10.50
CA LEU A 145 -10.90 46.20 -11.59
C LEU A 145 -11.63 45.98 -12.93
N VAL A 146 -11.97 44.74 -13.29
CA VAL A 146 -12.53 44.39 -14.61
C VAL A 146 -14.05 44.44 -14.59
N PHE A 147 -14.69 43.97 -13.51
CA PHE A 147 -16.13 43.87 -13.42
C PHE A 147 -16.77 44.90 -12.48
N SER A 148 -15.96 45.81 -11.89
CA SER A 148 -16.39 46.91 -11.05
C SER A 148 -17.24 46.47 -9.83
N TYR A 149 -17.03 45.27 -9.31
CA TYR A 149 -17.68 44.82 -8.10
C TYR A 149 -17.16 45.58 -6.86
N PRO A 150 -18.00 45.87 -5.84
CA PRO A 150 -17.54 46.40 -4.56
C PRO A 150 -16.45 45.51 -3.94
N PRO A 151 -15.47 46.07 -3.20
CA PRO A 151 -14.34 45.30 -2.65
C PRO A 151 -14.76 44.10 -1.82
N GLU A 152 -15.79 44.21 -1.00
CA GLU A 152 -16.31 43.10 -0.17
C GLU A 152 -16.83 41.93 -1.03
N ARG A 153 -17.58 42.24 -2.08
CA ARG A 153 -18.12 41.27 -3.01
C ARG A 153 -17.02 40.66 -3.87
N ALA A 154 -16.05 41.47 -4.27
CA ALA A 154 -14.89 41.01 -5.03
C ALA A 154 -14.03 40.03 -4.23
N MET A 155 -13.84 40.29 -2.93
CA MET A 155 -13.14 39.35 -2.03
C MET A 155 -13.91 38.05 -1.83
N ALA A 156 -15.24 38.09 -1.68
CA ALA A 156 -16.09 36.89 -1.58
C ALA A 156 -15.95 36.00 -2.82
N PHE A 157 -15.89 36.56 -4.04
CA PHE A 157 -15.59 35.82 -5.25
C PHE A 157 -14.19 35.20 -5.25
N GLY A 158 -13.18 35.87 -4.67
CA GLY A 158 -11.84 35.32 -4.50
C GLY A 158 -11.84 34.08 -3.61
N VAL A 159 -12.57 34.12 -2.49
CA VAL A 159 -12.72 32.99 -1.57
C VAL A 159 -13.46 31.81 -2.23
N ASP A 160 -14.52 32.10 -2.97
CA ASP A 160 -15.28 31.08 -3.71
C ASP A 160 -14.40 30.39 -4.76
N TYR A 161 -13.62 31.17 -5.51
CA TYR A 161 -12.65 30.61 -6.47
C TYR A 161 -11.60 29.73 -5.80
N PHE A 162 -11.08 30.16 -4.62
CA PHE A 162 -10.12 29.36 -3.84
C PHE A 162 -10.69 28.00 -3.46
N LEU A 163 -11.91 27.97 -2.89
CA LEU A 163 -12.55 26.72 -2.47
C LEU A 163 -12.86 25.82 -3.68
N SER A 164 -13.36 26.37 -4.77
CA SER A 164 -13.66 25.64 -5.99
C SER A 164 -12.41 25.05 -6.65
N ALA A 165 -11.31 25.82 -6.69
CA ALA A 165 -10.02 25.35 -7.21
C ALA A 165 -9.43 24.28 -6.30
N LEU A 166 -9.43 24.48 -4.98
CA LEU A 166 -8.95 23.50 -4.00
C LEU A 166 -9.73 22.19 -4.11
N PHE A 167 -11.06 22.26 -4.20
CA PHE A 167 -11.91 21.10 -4.37
C PHE A 167 -11.60 20.36 -5.66
N SER A 168 -11.43 21.07 -6.77
CA SER A 168 -11.06 20.46 -8.06
C SER A 168 -9.71 19.76 -8.01
N PHE A 169 -8.71 20.36 -7.35
CA PHE A 169 -7.42 19.72 -7.17
C PHE A 169 -7.50 18.49 -6.26
N LEU A 170 -8.26 18.57 -5.18
CA LEU A 170 -8.46 17.43 -4.29
C LEU A 170 -9.09 16.24 -5.00
N ILE A 171 -10.06 16.46 -5.87
CA ILE A 171 -10.76 15.38 -6.58
C ILE A 171 -9.92 14.80 -7.72
N PHE A 172 -9.56 15.64 -8.68
CA PHE A 172 -9.05 15.17 -9.96
C PHE A 172 -7.58 14.77 -9.91
N THR A 173 -6.79 15.37 -8.99
CA THR A 173 -5.35 15.05 -8.92
C THR A 173 -5.12 13.61 -8.42
N PRO A 174 -5.68 13.15 -7.28
CA PRO A 174 -5.49 11.78 -6.84
C PRO A 174 -6.23 10.77 -7.72
N LEU A 175 -7.40 11.14 -8.27
CA LEU A 175 -8.13 10.26 -9.17
C LEU A 175 -7.29 9.84 -10.39
N VAL A 176 -6.55 10.79 -10.98
CA VAL A 176 -5.67 10.52 -12.13
C VAL A 176 -4.32 9.98 -11.70
N ALA A 177 -3.76 10.46 -10.60
CA ALA A 177 -2.47 10.02 -10.11
C ALA A 177 -2.50 8.56 -9.62
N ALA A 178 -3.60 8.14 -8.98
CA ALA A 178 -3.83 6.78 -8.50
C ALA A 178 -4.50 5.85 -9.53
N TRP A 179 -4.71 6.30 -10.78
CA TRP A 179 -5.35 5.48 -11.81
C TRP A 179 -4.45 4.32 -12.30
N PRO A 180 -4.99 3.09 -12.48
CA PRO A 180 -6.37 2.67 -12.23
C PRO A 180 -6.67 2.56 -10.73
N VAL A 181 -7.88 2.97 -10.33
CA VAL A 181 -8.36 2.89 -8.94
C VAL A 181 -8.27 1.43 -8.49
N ARG A 182 -7.41 1.16 -7.53
CA ARG A 182 -7.24 -0.19 -6.97
C ARG A 182 -8.31 -0.41 -5.90
N ILE A 183 -9.33 -1.17 -6.26
CA ILE A 183 -10.30 -1.66 -5.28
C ILE A 183 -9.62 -2.77 -4.50
N ALA A 184 -9.64 -2.69 -3.17
CA ALA A 184 -9.02 -3.68 -2.30
C ALA A 184 -9.45 -5.11 -2.66
N ALA A 185 -8.55 -6.07 -2.53
CA ALA A 185 -8.81 -7.46 -2.84
C ALA A 185 -9.97 -8.00 -1.97
N GLY A 186 -10.96 -8.60 -2.65
CA GLY A 186 -12.13 -9.21 -1.99
C GLY A 186 -13.45 -8.81 -2.64
N HIS A 187 -14.32 -9.80 -2.86
CA HIS A 187 -15.63 -9.56 -3.47
C HIS A 187 -16.50 -8.59 -2.65
N ALA A 188 -16.45 -8.70 -1.31
CA ALA A 188 -17.24 -7.85 -0.42
C ALA A 188 -16.87 -6.35 -0.57
N LYS A 189 -15.58 -6.00 -0.57
CA LYS A 189 -15.14 -4.60 -0.75
C LYS A 189 -15.53 -4.04 -2.11
N ARG A 190 -15.51 -4.86 -3.17
CA ARG A 190 -15.95 -4.45 -4.52
C ARG A 190 -17.44 -4.15 -4.59
N TRP A 191 -18.26 -4.98 -3.95
CA TRP A 191 -19.71 -4.75 -3.89
C TRP A 191 -20.08 -3.56 -3.02
N LEU A 192 -19.37 -3.35 -1.90
CA LEU A 192 -19.54 -2.16 -1.05
C LEU A 192 -19.23 -0.87 -1.83
N PHE A 193 -18.12 -0.85 -2.58
CA PHE A 193 -17.78 0.29 -3.42
C PHE A 193 -18.84 0.56 -4.49
N ALA A 194 -19.22 -0.47 -5.25
CA ALA A 194 -20.22 -0.34 -6.31
C ALA A 194 -21.58 0.09 -5.75
N GLY A 195 -22.01 -0.49 -4.62
CA GLY A 195 -23.25 -0.13 -3.93
C GLY A 195 -23.24 1.31 -3.43
N ALA A 196 -22.15 1.76 -2.80
CA ALA A 196 -22.01 3.14 -2.32
C ALA A 196 -22.04 4.14 -3.49
N MET A 197 -21.34 3.86 -4.59
CA MET A 197 -21.37 4.70 -5.80
C MET A 197 -22.77 4.77 -6.42
N LEU A 198 -23.47 3.64 -6.47
CA LEU A 198 -24.84 3.59 -6.97
C LEU A 198 -25.78 4.42 -6.09
N ILE A 199 -25.66 4.35 -4.76
CA ILE A 199 -26.46 5.13 -3.82
C ILE A 199 -26.17 6.63 -3.98
N ILE A 200 -24.90 7.04 -4.10
CA ILE A 200 -24.56 8.45 -4.37
C ILE A 200 -25.20 8.91 -5.68
N ALA A 201 -25.16 8.11 -6.73
CA ALA A 201 -25.75 8.45 -8.02
C ALA A 201 -27.26 8.56 -7.95
N THR A 202 -27.94 7.55 -7.37
CA THR A 202 -29.42 7.50 -7.31
C THR A 202 -30.01 8.49 -6.34
N ALA A 203 -29.40 8.66 -5.14
CA ALA A 203 -29.83 9.65 -4.17
C ALA A 203 -29.53 11.06 -4.68
N GLY A 204 -28.38 11.28 -5.33
CA GLY A 204 -28.06 12.53 -5.99
C GLY A 204 -29.10 12.88 -7.07
N TRP A 205 -29.47 11.92 -7.92
CA TRP A 205 -30.52 12.10 -8.91
C TRP A 205 -31.90 12.39 -8.27
N ALA A 206 -32.23 11.71 -7.18
CA ALA A 206 -33.47 11.96 -6.42
C ALA A 206 -33.51 13.38 -5.84
N VAL A 207 -32.40 13.86 -5.28
CA VAL A 207 -32.26 15.25 -4.78
C VAL A 207 -32.47 16.26 -5.92
N LEU A 208 -31.99 15.97 -7.12
CA LEU A 208 -32.19 16.82 -8.31
C LEU A 208 -33.65 16.83 -8.80
N SER A 209 -34.40 15.74 -8.56
CA SER A 209 -35.77 15.56 -9.05
C SER A 209 -36.82 16.22 -8.14
N VAL A 210 -36.42 16.67 -6.94
CA VAL A 210 -37.35 17.21 -5.94
C VAL A 210 -36.99 18.69 -5.69
N ASP A 211 -37.93 19.56 -5.95
CA ASP A 211 -37.79 20.99 -5.74
C ASP A 211 -38.07 21.31 -4.25
N LEU A 212 -37.06 21.13 -3.39
CA LEU A 212 -37.14 21.33 -1.93
C LEU A 212 -36.29 22.52 -1.50
N VAL A 213 -36.83 23.34 -0.61
CA VAL A 213 -36.13 24.44 0.06
C VAL A 213 -34.87 23.95 0.84
N PHE A 214 -34.79 22.66 1.11
CA PHE A 214 -33.73 22.03 1.89
C PHE A 214 -32.78 21.13 1.09
N GLN A 215 -32.76 21.22 -0.25
CA GLN A 215 -31.92 20.35 -1.11
C GLN A 215 -30.46 20.29 -0.68
N ASP A 216 -29.87 21.43 -0.30
CA ASP A 216 -28.46 21.51 0.13
C ASP A 216 -28.18 20.70 1.39
N ARG A 217 -29.16 20.59 2.30
CA ARG A 217 -29.00 19.81 3.55
C ARG A 217 -29.03 18.30 3.29
N LEU A 218 -29.72 17.87 2.23
CA LEU A 218 -29.76 16.44 1.85
C LEU A 218 -28.42 15.91 1.34
N LEU A 219 -27.53 16.79 0.87
CA LEU A 219 -26.17 16.39 0.46
C LEU A 219 -25.38 15.77 1.61
N PHE A 220 -25.64 16.20 2.87
CA PHE A 220 -24.96 15.62 4.03
C PHE A 220 -25.27 14.14 4.23
N LEU A 221 -26.42 13.65 3.76
CA LEU A 221 -26.78 12.22 3.80
C LEU A 221 -25.91 11.36 2.89
N LEU A 222 -25.17 11.96 1.95
CA LEU A 222 -24.24 11.25 1.07
C LEU A 222 -22.85 11.02 1.70
N LEU A 223 -22.53 11.73 2.79
CA LEU A 223 -21.23 11.60 3.44
C LEU A 223 -20.88 10.17 3.88
N PRO A 224 -21.78 9.37 4.49
CA PRO A 224 -21.47 7.98 4.85
C PRO A 224 -21.05 7.14 3.65
N PHE A 225 -21.60 7.39 2.47
CA PHE A 225 -21.30 6.64 1.25
C PHE A 225 -19.94 7.04 0.66
N VAL A 226 -19.53 8.32 0.81
CA VAL A 226 -18.16 8.77 0.50
C VAL A 226 -17.16 8.03 1.40
N VAL A 227 -17.49 7.89 2.69
CA VAL A 227 -16.69 7.11 3.65
C VAL A 227 -16.60 5.64 3.25
N LEU A 228 -17.71 5.02 2.86
CA LEU A 228 -17.72 3.63 2.38
C LEU A 228 -16.83 3.44 1.14
N CYS A 229 -16.86 4.39 0.20
CA CYS A 229 -15.97 4.38 -0.96
C CYS A 229 -14.51 4.52 -0.56
N ALA A 230 -14.21 5.38 0.43
CA ALA A 230 -12.87 5.57 0.97
C ALA A 230 -12.30 4.29 1.60
N VAL A 231 -13.09 3.62 2.46
CA VAL A 231 -12.70 2.36 3.11
C VAL A 231 -12.54 1.22 2.11
N SER A 232 -13.37 1.19 1.05
CA SER A 232 -13.39 0.09 0.07
C SER A 232 -12.30 0.20 -1.00
N ALA A 233 -11.93 1.42 -1.41
CA ALA A 233 -11.02 1.66 -2.54
C ALA A 233 -9.99 2.79 -2.26
N GLY A 234 -9.74 3.09 -0.98
CA GLY A 234 -8.74 4.05 -0.55
C GLY A 234 -8.98 5.47 -1.07
N VAL A 235 -7.90 6.24 -1.23
CA VAL A 235 -7.94 7.62 -1.72
C VAL A 235 -8.59 7.73 -3.10
N GLY A 236 -8.34 6.76 -3.99
CA GLY A 236 -8.98 6.70 -5.32
C GLY A 236 -10.50 6.55 -5.24
N GLY A 237 -11.00 5.73 -4.32
CA GLY A 237 -12.43 5.55 -4.06
C GLY A 237 -13.09 6.81 -3.51
N ALA A 238 -12.45 7.47 -2.55
CA ALA A 238 -12.91 8.76 -2.02
C ALA A 238 -12.94 9.84 -3.12
N SER A 239 -11.91 9.89 -3.99
CA SER A 239 -11.87 10.82 -5.12
C SER A 239 -13.00 10.56 -6.12
N ALA A 240 -13.29 9.28 -6.43
CA ALA A 240 -14.38 8.92 -7.35
C ALA A 240 -15.74 9.31 -6.77
N ALA A 241 -15.98 9.07 -5.48
CA ALA A 241 -17.21 9.47 -4.80
C ALA A 241 -17.35 11.00 -4.76
N ALA A 242 -16.25 11.71 -4.46
CA ALA A 242 -16.23 13.17 -4.47
C ALA A 242 -16.48 13.74 -5.87
N ALA A 243 -15.95 13.11 -6.94
CA ALA A 243 -16.24 13.51 -8.31
C ALA A 243 -17.73 13.35 -8.67
N LEU A 244 -18.34 12.26 -8.23
CA LEU A 244 -19.78 12.04 -8.43
C LEU A 244 -20.62 13.05 -7.65
N LEU A 245 -20.26 13.30 -6.37
CA LEU A 245 -20.90 14.35 -5.56
C LEU A 245 -20.79 15.71 -6.24
N ALA A 246 -19.63 16.01 -6.78
CA ALA A 246 -19.36 17.23 -7.52
C ALA A 246 -20.23 17.39 -8.77
N MET A 247 -20.50 16.30 -9.48
CA MET A 247 -21.45 16.29 -10.62
C MET A 247 -22.89 16.60 -10.15
N VAL A 248 -23.33 16.01 -9.04
CA VAL A 248 -24.63 16.29 -8.43
C VAL A 248 -24.73 17.79 -8.05
N MET A 249 -23.73 18.32 -7.37
CA MET A 249 -23.72 19.74 -6.97
C MET A 249 -23.73 20.68 -8.19
N THR A 250 -23.01 20.30 -9.26
CA THR A 250 -23.03 21.08 -10.51
C THR A 250 -24.42 21.09 -11.16
N ALA A 251 -25.10 19.95 -11.15
CA ALA A 251 -26.47 19.84 -11.67
C ALA A 251 -27.49 20.63 -10.81
N MET A 252 -27.27 20.72 -9.49
CA MET A 252 -28.10 21.54 -8.60
C MET A 252 -27.88 23.05 -8.81
N ALA A 253 -26.77 23.48 -9.35
CA ALA A 253 -26.42 24.88 -9.59
C ALA A 253 -27.14 25.51 -10.79
N GLN A 254 -28.28 24.97 -11.21
CA GLN A 254 -29.06 25.47 -12.35
C GLN A 254 -29.78 26.81 -12.09
N GLN A 255 -29.90 27.20 -10.83
CA GLN A 255 -30.49 28.50 -10.43
C GLN A 255 -29.33 29.45 -9.99
N PRO A 256 -29.49 30.78 -10.17
CA PRO A 256 -28.57 31.75 -9.61
C PRO A 256 -28.52 31.61 -8.09
N VAL A 257 -27.35 31.24 -7.56
CA VAL A 257 -27.16 31.01 -6.13
C VAL A 257 -26.43 32.22 -5.54
N PRO A 258 -26.84 32.73 -4.36
CA PRO A 258 -26.07 33.72 -3.63
C PRO A 258 -24.63 33.24 -3.39
N VAL A 259 -23.65 34.13 -3.45
CA VAL A 259 -22.21 33.79 -3.26
C VAL A 259 -21.98 33.09 -1.92
N ALA A 260 -22.73 33.46 -0.86
CA ALA A 260 -22.64 32.81 0.44
C ALA A 260 -23.02 31.32 0.40
N ASP A 261 -24.10 30.97 -0.29
CA ASP A 261 -24.53 29.57 -0.43
C ASP A 261 -23.57 28.76 -1.30
N SER A 262 -22.98 29.38 -2.31
CA SER A 262 -21.92 28.81 -3.12
C SER A 262 -20.69 28.45 -2.29
N ILE A 263 -20.23 29.37 -1.44
CA ILE A 263 -19.11 29.15 -0.51
C ILE A 263 -19.43 27.98 0.43
N LEU A 264 -20.67 27.94 0.98
CA LEU A 264 -21.08 26.85 1.89
C LEU A 264 -21.08 25.48 1.20
N ARG A 265 -21.57 25.39 -0.03
CA ARG A 265 -21.54 24.16 -0.85
C ARG A 265 -20.11 23.71 -1.12
N SER A 266 -19.25 24.63 -1.57
CA SER A 266 -17.84 24.35 -1.84
C SER A 266 -17.08 23.91 -0.58
N LEU A 267 -17.35 24.54 0.55
CA LEU A 267 -16.79 24.19 1.85
C LEU A 267 -17.21 22.77 2.27
N PHE A 268 -18.51 22.46 2.16
CA PHE A 268 -19.00 21.10 2.42
C PHE A 268 -18.31 20.06 1.56
N ALA A 269 -18.17 20.31 0.27
CA ALA A 269 -17.53 19.40 -0.66
C ALA A 269 -16.04 19.17 -0.34
N VAL A 270 -15.32 20.22 0.03
CA VAL A 270 -13.93 20.13 0.50
C VAL A 270 -13.85 19.28 1.78
N ILE A 271 -14.69 19.58 2.78
CA ILE A 271 -14.71 18.84 4.05
C ILE A 271 -15.06 17.37 3.82
N ALA A 272 -16.08 17.06 3.02
CA ALA A 272 -16.47 15.68 2.69
C ALA A 272 -15.32 14.92 2.04
N THR A 273 -14.62 15.55 1.10
CA THR A 273 -13.46 14.95 0.41
C THR A 273 -12.29 14.71 1.35
N LEU A 274 -11.96 15.70 2.18
CA LEU A 274 -10.88 15.59 3.18
C LEU A 274 -11.17 14.52 4.23
N THR A 275 -12.43 14.43 4.68
CA THR A 275 -12.87 13.37 5.59
C THR A 275 -12.70 11.99 4.94
N GLY A 276 -13.13 11.84 3.69
CA GLY A 276 -12.91 10.61 2.92
C GLY A 276 -11.43 10.24 2.80
N TYR A 277 -10.56 11.21 2.51
CA TYR A 277 -9.12 10.96 2.40
C TYR A 277 -8.48 10.58 3.72
N LEU A 278 -8.82 11.30 4.79
CA LEU A 278 -8.30 10.99 6.12
C LEU A 278 -8.67 9.56 6.53
N ILE A 279 -9.93 9.18 6.33
CA ILE A 279 -10.40 7.83 6.62
C ILE A 279 -9.68 6.81 5.74
N ALA A 280 -9.58 7.05 4.42
CA ALA A 280 -8.90 6.14 3.49
C ALA A 280 -7.46 5.87 3.90
N VAL A 281 -6.71 6.92 4.24
CA VAL A 281 -5.29 6.81 4.62
C VAL A 281 -5.13 6.15 5.98
N VAL A 282 -5.93 6.51 6.98
CA VAL A 282 -5.88 5.88 8.31
C VAL A 282 -6.22 4.38 8.24
N PHE A 283 -7.19 3.99 7.41
CA PHE A 283 -7.51 2.58 7.21
C PHE A 283 -6.37 1.84 6.49
N SER A 284 -5.76 2.45 5.47
CA SER A 284 -4.60 1.87 4.78
C SER A 284 -3.40 1.68 5.73
N GLU A 285 -3.05 2.69 6.52
CA GLU A 285 -1.99 2.59 7.52
C GLU A 285 -2.26 1.48 8.55
N ARG A 286 -3.51 1.31 8.97
CA ARG A 286 -3.89 0.24 9.90
C ARG A 286 -3.79 -1.14 9.26
N GLU A 287 -4.25 -1.31 8.01
CA GLU A 287 -4.15 -2.59 7.29
C GLU A 287 -2.68 -2.97 7.08
N ASP A 288 -1.82 -2.03 6.68
CA ASP A 288 -0.38 -2.25 6.49
C ASP A 288 0.30 -2.63 7.83
N THR A 289 -0.01 -1.89 8.90
CA THR A 289 0.53 -2.17 10.25
C THR A 289 0.06 -3.52 10.77
N ALA A 290 -1.22 -3.85 10.60
CA ALA A 290 -1.76 -5.14 11.02
C ALA A 290 -1.13 -6.31 10.24
N SER A 291 -0.93 -6.15 8.94
CA SER A 291 -0.26 -7.13 8.08
C SER A 291 1.21 -7.33 8.49
N GLU A 292 1.92 -6.24 8.81
CA GLU A 292 3.29 -6.33 9.29
C GLU A 292 3.39 -6.97 10.67
N MET A 293 2.45 -6.66 11.58
CA MET A 293 2.37 -7.31 12.89
C MET A 293 2.07 -8.80 12.76
N ASP A 294 1.13 -9.21 11.90
CA ASP A 294 0.83 -10.62 11.63
C ASP A 294 2.04 -11.35 11.04
N TYR A 295 2.74 -10.71 10.08
CA TYR A 295 3.97 -11.26 9.53
C TYR A 295 5.05 -11.45 10.60
N ARG A 296 5.30 -10.43 11.44
CA ARG A 296 6.28 -10.51 12.54
C ARG A 296 5.89 -11.52 13.62
N ALA A 297 4.58 -11.69 13.87
CA ALA A 297 4.09 -12.68 14.80
C ALA A 297 4.31 -14.12 14.33
N ARG A 298 4.43 -14.34 13.01
CA ARG A 298 4.56 -15.66 12.39
C ARG A 298 5.94 -15.99 11.86
N HIS A 299 6.85 -15.00 11.72
CA HIS A 299 8.16 -15.21 11.12
C HIS A 299 9.29 -14.85 12.09
N ASP A 300 10.41 -15.54 11.97
CA ASP A 300 11.65 -15.25 12.68
C ASP A 300 12.31 -13.97 12.13
N ALA A 301 12.59 -13.02 12.99
CA ALA A 301 13.12 -11.72 12.60
C ALA A 301 14.53 -11.78 11.98
N LEU A 302 15.30 -12.81 12.29
CA LEU A 302 16.67 -12.96 11.77
C LEU A 302 16.67 -13.58 10.37
N THR A 303 15.95 -14.69 10.19
CA THR A 303 16.05 -15.52 8.99
C THR A 303 14.93 -15.29 7.99
N GLY A 304 13.79 -14.72 8.43
CA GLY A 304 12.58 -14.56 7.62
C GLY A 304 11.79 -15.85 7.43
N LEU A 305 12.25 -16.99 7.96
CA LEU A 305 11.50 -18.24 8.00
C LEU A 305 10.30 -18.12 8.92
N ILE A 306 9.37 -19.07 8.88
CA ILE A 306 8.34 -19.13 9.90
C ILE A 306 8.98 -19.36 11.27
N ASN A 307 8.40 -18.76 12.29
CA ASN A 307 8.85 -18.92 13.67
C ASN A 307 8.20 -20.16 14.32
N ARG A 308 8.58 -20.46 15.56
CA ARG A 308 8.02 -21.58 16.33
C ARG A 308 6.50 -21.54 16.39
N TYR A 309 5.92 -20.37 16.65
CA TYR A 309 4.45 -20.21 16.77
C TYR A 309 3.71 -20.63 15.50
N GLU A 310 4.15 -20.15 14.34
CA GLU A 310 3.53 -20.52 13.05
C GLU A 310 3.80 -21.97 12.68
N PHE A 311 4.98 -22.51 13.04
CA PHE A 311 5.28 -23.92 12.86
C PHE A 311 4.35 -24.81 13.66
N ASP A 312 4.13 -24.50 14.95
CA ASP A 312 3.20 -25.20 15.82
C ASP A 312 1.78 -25.21 15.27
N ASN A 313 1.31 -24.07 14.74
CA ASN A 313 0.01 -23.98 14.08
C ASN A 313 -0.09 -24.92 12.88
N ARG A 314 0.95 -25.01 12.05
CA ARG A 314 0.97 -25.89 10.87
C ARG A 314 1.04 -27.37 11.25
N VAL A 315 1.84 -27.72 12.25
CA VAL A 315 1.89 -29.10 12.75
C VAL A 315 0.54 -29.50 13.35
N ASN A 316 -0.09 -28.64 14.16
CA ASN A 316 -1.42 -28.90 14.70
C ASN A 316 -2.48 -29.06 13.59
N ALA A 317 -2.41 -28.25 12.53
CA ALA A 317 -3.29 -28.42 11.38
C ALA A 317 -3.03 -29.77 10.65
N ALA A 318 -1.78 -30.17 10.50
CA ALA A 318 -1.40 -31.44 9.89
C ALA A 318 -1.82 -32.66 10.72
N LEU A 319 -1.86 -32.55 12.06
CA LEU A 319 -2.38 -33.62 12.95
C LEU A 319 -3.87 -33.85 12.75
N HIS A 320 -4.63 -32.92 12.22
CA HIS A 320 -6.05 -33.04 11.91
C HIS A 320 -6.31 -33.44 10.44
N ASP A 321 -5.27 -33.55 9.60
CA ASP A 321 -5.37 -34.07 8.24
C ASP A 321 -5.08 -35.58 8.22
N PHE A 322 -6.14 -36.36 8.51
CA PHE A 322 -6.05 -37.82 8.62
C PHE A 322 -5.87 -38.53 7.28
N ASP A 323 -6.05 -37.84 6.17
CA ASP A 323 -5.98 -38.41 4.83
C ASP A 323 -4.54 -38.52 4.31
N ARG A 324 -3.60 -37.83 4.95
CA ARG A 324 -2.22 -37.70 4.48
C ARG A 324 -1.21 -37.92 5.62
N PRO A 325 -0.18 -38.74 5.40
CA PRO A 325 0.90 -38.86 6.36
C PRO A 325 1.79 -37.61 6.33
N HIS A 326 2.15 -37.10 7.49
CA HIS A 326 3.06 -35.97 7.68
C HIS A 326 4.25 -36.37 8.52
N ALA A 327 5.40 -35.71 8.34
CA ALA A 327 6.57 -35.91 9.17
C ALA A 327 7.18 -34.59 9.61
N VAL A 328 7.76 -34.58 10.81
CA VAL A 328 8.57 -33.47 11.35
C VAL A 328 10.03 -33.91 11.35
N LEU A 329 10.88 -33.04 10.88
CA LEU A 329 12.33 -33.13 10.96
C LEU A 329 12.82 -31.99 11.88
N TYR A 330 13.54 -32.32 12.93
CA TYR A 330 14.22 -31.37 13.81
C TYR A 330 15.68 -31.32 13.39
N LEU A 331 16.21 -30.12 13.16
CA LEU A 331 17.57 -29.88 12.67
C LEU A 331 18.33 -29.00 13.66
N ASP A 332 19.53 -29.38 13.99
CA ASP A 332 20.43 -28.60 14.84
C ASP A 332 21.82 -28.51 14.18
N LEU A 333 22.33 -27.27 14.07
CA LEU A 333 23.61 -27.03 13.40
C LEU A 333 24.77 -27.42 14.30
N ASP A 334 25.51 -28.42 13.87
CA ASP A 334 26.68 -28.90 14.63
C ASP A 334 27.79 -27.84 14.69
N GLN A 335 28.25 -27.55 15.88
CA GLN A 335 29.37 -26.63 16.15
C GLN A 335 29.15 -25.17 15.73
N PHE A 336 27.91 -24.72 15.54
CA PHE A 336 27.60 -23.31 15.25
C PHE A 336 28.18 -22.34 16.30
N LYS A 337 28.23 -22.76 17.57
CA LYS A 337 28.83 -21.98 18.65
C LYS A 337 30.29 -21.59 18.35
N LEU A 338 31.06 -22.46 17.67
CA LEU A 338 32.45 -22.17 17.31
C LEU A 338 32.56 -20.95 16.39
N VAL A 339 31.59 -20.79 15.46
CA VAL A 339 31.54 -19.61 14.56
C VAL A 339 31.29 -18.34 15.37
N ASN A 340 30.35 -18.37 16.33
CA ASN A 340 30.07 -17.24 17.21
C ASN A 340 31.29 -16.90 18.10
N ASP A 341 31.90 -17.89 18.68
CA ASP A 341 33.05 -17.70 19.58
C ASP A 341 34.32 -17.19 18.83
N THR A 342 34.45 -17.54 17.54
CA THR A 342 35.62 -17.14 16.72
C THR A 342 35.40 -15.81 16.00
N CYS A 343 34.21 -15.55 15.45
CA CYS A 343 33.93 -14.42 14.55
C CYS A 343 32.92 -13.43 15.11
N GLY A 344 32.35 -13.70 16.29
CA GLY A 344 31.33 -12.89 16.93
C GLY A 344 29.92 -13.18 16.44
N HIS A 345 28.92 -12.77 17.23
CA HIS A 345 27.50 -13.04 16.97
C HIS A 345 27.00 -12.47 15.64
N LEU A 346 27.54 -11.33 15.19
CA LEU A 346 27.13 -10.76 13.90
C LEU A 346 27.48 -11.67 12.73
N ALA A 347 28.64 -12.35 12.76
CA ALA A 347 29.03 -13.31 11.74
C ALA A 347 28.13 -14.55 11.79
N GLY A 348 27.82 -15.05 12.99
CA GLY A 348 26.87 -16.15 13.16
C GLY A 348 25.48 -15.82 12.66
N ASP A 349 24.98 -14.62 12.92
CA ASP A 349 23.69 -14.14 12.40
C ASP A 349 23.65 -14.09 10.86
N HIS A 350 24.75 -13.65 10.23
CA HIS A 350 24.88 -13.67 8.77
C HIS A 350 24.87 -15.09 8.23
N MET A 351 25.64 -15.98 8.85
CA MET A 351 25.68 -17.39 8.47
C MET A 351 24.29 -18.04 8.58
N LEU A 352 23.55 -17.80 9.67
CA LEU A 352 22.20 -18.34 9.86
C LEU A 352 21.24 -17.86 8.78
N ARG A 353 21.30 -16.58 8.37
CA ARG A 353 20.45 -16.05 7.28
C ARG A 353 20.73 -16.75 5.95
N GLU A 354 22.00 -16.86 5.57
CA GLU A 354 22.38 -17.46 4.29
C GLU A 354 22.08 -18.95 4.26
N LEU A 355 22.35 -19.65 5.34
CA LEU A 355 22.08 -21.09 5.45
C LEU A 355 20.56 -21.35 5.45
N ALA A 356 19.77 -20.58 6.19
CA ALA A 356 18.33 -20.67 6.21
C ALA A 356 17.71 -20.53 4.80
N MET A 357 18.16 -19.52 4.02
CA MET A 357 17.73 -19.33 2.64
C MET A 357 18.17 -20.49 1.74
N THR A 358 19.35 -21.06 1.97
CA THR A 358 19.88 -22.17 1.17
C THR A 358 19.09 -23.44 1.43
N ILE A 359 18.77 -23.73 2.68
CA ILE A 359 17.94 -24.87 3.09
C ILE A 359 16.53 -24.71 2.51
N ASP A 360 15.88 -23.55 2.72
CA ASP A 360 14.50 -23.29 2.30
C ASP A 360 14.32 -23.51 0.78
N ARG A 361 15.28 -23.03 -0.03
CA ARG A 361 15.27 -23.24 -1.49
C ARG A 361 15.45 -24.69 -1.92
N SER A 362 15.99 -25.54 -1.07
CA SER A 362 16.23 -26.96 -1.37
C SER A 362 15.04 -27.86 -0.99
N LEU A 363 14.02 -27.30 -0.31
CA LEU A 363 12.88 -28.08 0.15
C LEU A 363 11.92 -28.43 -1.00
N PRO A 364 11.26 -29.58 -0.92
CA PRO A 364 10.20 -29.94 -1.87
C PRO A 364 8.97 -29.02 -1.68
N GLU A 365 8.17 -28.91 -2.74
CA GLU A 365 6.94 -28.14 -2.72
C GLU A 365 5.99 -28.60 -1.60
N GLY A 366 5.45 -27.64 -0.87
CA GLY A 366 4.57 -27.87 0.27
C GLY A 366 5.26 -28.11 1.61
N ALA A 367 6.57 -28.36 1.64
CA ALA A 367 7.31 -28.43 2.91
C ALA A 367 7.47 -27.03 3.52
N ALA A 368 7.50 -26.97 4.85
CA ALA A 368 7.64 -25.72 5.59
C ALA A 368 8.85 -25.78 6.53
N LEU A 369 9.76 -24.80 6.41
CA LEU A 369 10.93 -24.64 7.28
C LEU A 369 10.69 -23.55 8.30
N ALA A 370 10.96 -23.85 9.55
CA ALA A 370 10.91 -22.90 10.66
C ALA A 370 12.28 -22.79 11.35
N ARG A 371 12.54 -21.62 11.94
CA ARG A 371 13.58 -21.48 12.95
C ARG A 371 12.93 -21.46 14.34
N LEU A 372 13.33 -22.40 15.20
CA LEU A 372 12.78 -22.54 16.53
C LEU A 372 13.48 -21.61 17.54
N GLY A 373 14.77 -21.37 17.35
CA GLY A 373 15.61 -20.49 18.14
C GLY A 373 17.09 -20.86 17.98
N GLY A 374 18.00 -19.94 18.28
CA GLY A 374 19.44 -20.23 18.18
C GLY A 374 19.85 -20.80 16.81
N ASP A 375 20.39 -21.99 16.82
CA ASP A 375 20.84 -22.80 15.68
C ASP A 375 19.89 -23.96 15.35
N GLU A 376 18.66 -23.95 15.90
CA GLU A 376 17.64 -24.98 15.77
C GLU A 376 16.60 -24.62 14.70
N PHE A 377 16.36 -25.57 13.80
CA PHE A 377 15.35 -25.48 12.76
C PHE A 377 14.41 -26.68 12.82
N ALA A 378 13.20 -26.50 12.27
CA ALA A 378 12.27 -27.62 12.07
C ALA A 378 11.67 -27.57 10.66
N CYS A 379 11.44 -28.74 10.10
CA CYS A 379 10.80 -28.89 8.81
C CYS A 379 9.58 -29.80 8.92
N LEU A 380 8.42 -29.30 8.45
CA LEU A 380 7.20 -30.10 8.28
C LEU A 380 7.13 -30.57 6.82
N LEU A 381 7.10 -31.87 6.61
CA LEU A 381 6.99 -32.51 5.31
C LEU A 381 5.58 -33.10 5.14
N PRO A 382 4.75 -32.58 4.23
CA PRO A 382 3.46 -33.19 3.91
C PRO A 382 3.64 -34.42 2.99
N ASP A 383 2.61 -35.25 2.91
CA ASP A 383 2.60 -36.48 2.12
C ASP A 383 3.85 -37.36 2.34
N ALA A 384 4.28 -37.45 3.60
CA ALA A 384 5.53 -38.05 4.01
C ALA A 384 5.48 -39.57 3.95
N THR A 385 6.37 -40.17 3.15
CA THR A 385 6.70 -41.58 3.23
C THR A 385 8.13 -41.75 3.74
N ALA A 386 8.49 -42.92 4.28
CA ALA A 386 9.86 -43.17 4.74
C ALA A 386 10.92 -42.80 3.68
N ALA A 387 10.68 -43.17 2.42
CA ALA A 387 11.58 -42.85 1.32
C ALA A 387 11.70 -41.33 1.06
N LYS A 388 10.59 -40.55 1.18
CA LYS A 388 10.62 -39.11 1.05
C LYS A 388 11.37 -38.43 2.19
N VAL A 389 11.14 -38.87 3.44
CA VAL A 389 11.85 -38.39 4.63
C VAL A 389 13.34 -38.63 4.51
N ASP A 390 13.77 -39.86 4.13
CA ASP A 390 15.18 -40.19 3.94
C ASP A 390 15.82 -39.42 2.78
N THR A 391 15.06 -39.15 1.73
CA THR A 391 15.57 -38.37 0.59
C THR A 391 15.73 -36.90 1.00
N LEU A 392 14.77 -36.30 1.70
CA LEU A 392 14.87 -34.95 2.21
C LEU A 392 16.02 -34.82 3.21
N ALA A 393 16.16 -35.74 4.14
CA ALA A 393 17.25 -35.71 5.14
C ALA A 393 18.64 -35.78 4.46
N ARG A 394 18.81 -36.63 3.45
CA ARG A 394 20.06 -36.68 2.66
C ARG A 394 20.33 -35.37 1.93
N ASN A 395 19.31 -34.82 1.27
CA ASN A 395 19.43 -33.54 0.56
C ASN A 395 19.85 -32.43 1.54
N LEU A 396 19.24 -32.36 2.72
CA LEU A 396 19.59 -31.37 3.75
C LEU A 396 21.04 -31.53 4.22
N HIS A 397 21.54 -32.75 4.42
CA HIS A 397 22.94 -32.99 4.72
C HIS A 397 23.87 -32.52 3.60
N ASP A 398 23.52 -32.81 2.35
CA ASP A 398 24.35 -32.42 1.19
C ASP A 398 24.37 -30.89 1.03
N VAL A 399 23.24 -30.23 1.20
CA VAL A 399 23.10 -28.76 1.14
C VAL A 399 23.93 -28.08 2.25
N VAL A 400 23.82 -28.54 3.48
CA VAL A 400 24.57 -27.97 4.62
C VAL A 400 26.05 -28.24 4.48
N ARG A 401 26.44 -29.45 4.05
CA ARG A 401 27.84 -29.82 3.80
C ARG A 401 28.50 -29.00 2.70
N ALA A 402 27.75 -28.69 1.64
CA ALA A 402 28.21 -27.86 0.51
C ALA A 402 28.28 -26.38 0.86
N PHE A 403 27.63 -25.96 1.94
CA PHE A 403 27.60 -24.57 2.36
C PHE A 403 28.95 -24.16 2.98
N GLU A 404 29.57 -23.13 2.41
CA GLU A 404 30.80 -22.50 2.94
C GLU A 404 30.50 -21.05 3.28
N PHE A 405 30.80 -20.69 4.51
CA PHE A 405 30.62 -19.31 4.98
C PHE A 405 31.98 -18.60 5.07
N PRO A 406 32.28 -17.63 4.18
CA PRO A 406 33.54 -16.90 4.20
C PRO A 406 33.47 -15.75 5.20
N VAL A 407 34.52 -15.64 6.09
CA VAL A 407 34.71 -14.51 6.97
C VAL A 407 36.18 -14.06 6.83
N GLY A 408 36.45 -13.02 6.06
CA GLY A 408 37.78 -12.62 5.67
C GLY A 408 38.49 -13.73 4.89
N GLU A 409 39.61 -14.22 5.39
CA GLU A 409 40.36 -15.34 4.78
C GLU A 409 39.92 -16.72 5.29
N LEU A 410 39.11 -16.76 6.35
CA LEU A 410 38.60 -18.00 6.93
C LEU A 410 37.35 -18.49 6.19
N ARG A 411 37.22 -19.80 6.09
CA ARG A 411 36.02 -20.47 5.57
C ARG A 411 35.49 -21.44 6.60
N PHE A 412 34.24 -21.23 7.00
CA PHE A 412 33.55 -22.07 7.96
C PHE A 412 32.62 -23.04 7.27
N ARG A 413 32.61 -24.26 7.76
CA ARG A 413 31.66 -25.30 7.40
C ARG A 413 31.01 -25.81 8.66
N VAL A 414 29.74 -26.11 8.60
CA VAL A 414 28.98 -26.70 9.70
C VAL A 414 28.39 -28.02 9.25
N GLY A 415 28.11 -28.88 10.22
CA GLY A 415 27.27 -30.07 10.00
C GLY A 415 25.84 -29.78 10.45
N VAL A 416 24.97 -30.75 10.25
CA VAL A 416 23.61 -30.74 10.78
C VAL A 416 23.28 -32.10 11.36
N SER A 417 22.75 -32.13 12.58
CA SER A 417 22.14 -33.32 13.17
C SER A 417 20.63 -33.25 12.99
N ILE A 418 20.02 -34.32 12.48
CA ILE A 418 18.62 -34.35 12.11
C ILE A 418 17.89 -35.46 12.86
N GLY A 419 16.84 -35.12 13.60
CA GLY A 419 15.89 -36.08 14.16
C GLY A 419 14.59 -36.07 13.35
N THR A 420 14.04 -37.26 13.08
CA THR A 420 12.81 -37.36 12.28
C THR A 420 11.73 -38.14 13.03
N THR A 421 10.49 -37.71 12.89
CA THR A 421 9.32 -38.44 13.40
C THR A 421 8.14 -38.28 12.46
N PHE A 422 7.29 -39.30 12.36
CA PHE A 422 5.99 -39.20 11.71
C PHE A 422 4.97 -38.63 12.68
N LEU A 423 4.05 -37.80 12.19
CA LEU A 423 2.92 -37.34 12.96
C LEU A 423 1.92 -38.50 13.17
N SER A 424 1.44 -38.64 14.41
CA SER A 424 0.52 -39.70 14.80
C SER A 424 -0.56 -39.12 15.68
N ALA A 425 -1.81 -39.15 15.24
CA ALA A 425 -2.92 -38.69 16.06
C ALA A 425 -3.12 -39.54 17.34
N ALA A 426 -2.53 -40.72 17.40
CA ALA A 426 -2.57 -41.58 18.60
C ALA A 426 -1.51 -41.17 19.63
N ASP A 427 -0.35 -40.69 19.19
CA ASP A 427 0.82 -40.40 20.02
C ASP A 427 1.01 -38.90 20.29
N ASP A 428 0.49 -38.03 19.42
CA ASP A 428 0.66 -36.58 19.51
C ASP A 428 -0.65 -35.91 19.97
N ARG A 429 -0.64 -35.28 21.14
CA ARG A 429 -1.72 -34.43 21.62
C ARG A 429 -1.69 -33.04 21.02
N GLY A 430 -0.56 -32.67 20.44
CA GLY A 430 -0.28 -31.40 19.80
C GLY A 430 1.15 -31.33 19.18
N SER A 431 1.51 -30.17 18.67
CA SER A 431 2.83 -29.93 18.06
C SER A 431 3.99 -30.20 19.01
N ASP A 432 3.82 -29.91 20.31
CA ASP A 432 4.87 -30.08 21.31
C ASP A 432 5.30 -31.55 21.45
N ASP A 433 4.37 -32.51 21.40
CA ASP A 433 4.69 -33.93 21.49
C ASP A 433 5.48 -34.41 20.25
N ALA A 434 5.08 -33.97 19.07
CA ALA A 434 5.78 -34.30 17.83
C ALA A 434 7.19 -33.70 17.77
N LEU A 435 7.32 -32.40 18.16
CA LEU A 435 8.62 -31.74 18.25
C LEU A 435 9.51 -32.39 19.30
N ALA A 436 9.01 -32.73 20.47
CA ALA A 436 9.78 -33.42 21.50
C ALA A 436 10.32 -34.75 21.03
N ARG A 437 9.56 -35.53 20.27
CA ARG A 437 10.03 -36.80 19.67
C ARG A 437 11.11 -36.59 18.64
N ALA A 438 10.94 -35.58 17.77
CA ALA A 438 11.94 -35.23 16.78
C ALA A 438 13.24 -34.69 17.42
N ASP A 439 13.15 -33.88 18.48
CA ASP A 439 14.29 -33.37 19.25
C ASP A 439 15.05 -34.51 19.94
N VAL A 440 14.34 -35.46 20.61
CA VAL A 440 14.97 -36.66 21.17
C VAL A 440 15.76 -37.43 20.11
N ALA A 441 15.19 -37.61 18.92
CA ALA A 441 15.87 -38.27 17.81
C ALA A 441 17.11 -37.45 17.34
N CYS A 442 16.99 -36.12 17.27
CA CYS A 442 18.12 -35.25 16.94
C CYS A 442 19.25 -35.36 17.96
N TYR A 443 18.90 -35.39 19.25
CA TYR A 443 19.85 -35.63 20.33
C TYR A 443 20.61 -36.95 20.16
N VAL A 444 19.90 -38.06 19.84
CA VAL A 444 20.53 -39.36 19.56
C VAL A 444 21.46 -39.27 18.33
N ALA A 445 21.10 -38.51 17.30
CA ALA A 445 21.99 -38.26 16.16
C ALA A 445 23.29 -37.55 16.59
N LYS A 446 23.22 -36.57 17.50
CA LYS A 446 24.38 -35.88 18.08
C LYS A 446 25.28 -36.84 18.88
N GLU A 447 24.69 -37.67 19.75
CA GLU A 447 25.43 -38.63 20.58
C GLU A 447 26.16 -39.70 19.72
N ARG A 448 25.55 -40.12 18.63
CA ARG A 448 26.13 -41.11 17.72
C ARG A 448 27.22 -40.53 16.80
N GLY A 449 27.64 -39.30 16.97
CA GLY A 449 28.78 -38.68 16.29
C GLY A 449 28.43 -37.55 15.32
N ARG A 450 27.25 -36.94 15.46
CA ARG A 450 26.79 -35.76 14.72
C ARG A 450 26.70 -35.95 13.19
N ASN A 451 26.32 -34.93 12.45
CA ASN A 451 26.24 -34.90 10.99
C ASN A 451 25.51 -36.13 10.39
N ARG A 452 24.38 -36.49 11.00
CA ARG A 452 23.58 -37.65 10.62
C ARG A 452 22.09 -37.47 10.96
N THR A 453 21.29 -38.34 10.37
CA THR A 453 19.87 -38.44 10.67
C THR A 453 19.60 -39.64 11.59
N HIS A 454 18.68 -39.46 12.52
CA HIS A 454 18.11 -40.53 13.34
C HIS A 454 16.57 -40.44 13.32
N ALA A 455 15.90 -41.55 13.05
CA ALA A 455 14.46 -41.64 13.19
C ALA A 455 14.09 -41.98 14.61
N TYR A 456 13.07 -41.31 15.17
CA TYR A 456 12.60 -41.55 16.53
C TYR A 456 12.16 -43.01 16.70
N ASP A 457 12.65 -43.63 17.79
CA ASP A 457 12.22 -44.93 18.30
C ASP A 457 11.80 -44.75 19.75
N THR A 458 10.78 -45.48 20.18
CA THR A 458 10.28 -45.47 21.56
C THR A 458 11.35 -45.81 22.60
N VAL A 459 12.40 -46.54 22.22
CA VAL A 459 13.58 -46.82 23.06
C VAL A 459 14.40 -45.55 23.35
N ASP A 460 14.38 -44.58 22.46
CA ASP A 460 15.15 -43.33 22.59
C ASP A 460 14.67 -42.45 23.74
N ALA A 461 13.39 -42.48 24.08
CA ALA A 461 12.80 -41.72 25.20
C ALA A 461 13.48 -41.99 26.56
N ASN A 462 13.95 -43.21 26.75
CA ASN A 462 14.67 -43.60 27.99
C ASN A 462 16.09 -43.03 28.07
N LEU A 463 16.74 -42.72 26.91
CA LEU A 463 18.06 -42.13 26.85
C LEU A 463 18.01 -40.63 27.15
N HIS A 464 17.01 -39.92 26.63
CA HIS A 464 16.85 -38.47 26.84
C HIS A 464 16.49 -38.12 28.30
N GLY A 465 15.60 -38.86 28.93
CA GLY A 465 15.21 -38.62 30.33
C GLY A 465 16.40 -38.68 31.30
N ARG A 466 17.32 -39.63 31.11
CA ARG A 466 18.54 -39.73 31.94
C ARG A 466 19.51 -38.53 31.76
N HIS A 467 19.58 -37.99 30.56
CA HIS A 467 20.51 -36.88 30.30
C HIS A 467 19.95 -35.54 30.73
N SER A 468 18.66 -35.28 30.61
CA SER A 468 18.01 -34.09 31.14
C SER A 468 18.16 -33.99 32.66
N ASP A 469 18.05 -35.14 33.37
CA ASP A 469 18.24 -35.17 34.80
C ASP A 469 19.73 -34.91 35.19
N ILE A 470 20.69 -35.41 34.41
CA ILE A 470 22.11 -35.15 34.64
C ILE A 470 22.49 -33.67 34.36
N GLN A 471 21.93 -33.05 33.32
CA GLN A 471 22.13 -31.63 33.03
C GLN A 471 21.55 -30.73 34.14
N LYS A 472 20.31 -31.02 34.60
CA LYS A 472 19.72 -30.30 35.74
C LYS A 472 20.53 -30.43 37.02
N ILE A 473 21.06 -31.61 37.31
CA ILE A 473 21.96 -31.82 38.47
C ILE A 473 23.24 -31.05 38.31
N SER A 474 23.83 -31.04 37.12
CA SER A 474 25.08 -30.29 36.82
C SER A 474 24.87 -28.76 36.90
N GLN A 475 23.73 -28.23 36.43
CA GLN A 475 23.41 -26.80 36.59
C GLN A 475 23.20 -26.42 38.05
N LEU A 476 22.47 -27.23 38.81
CA LEU A 476 22.27 -27.04 40.27
C LEU A 476 23.60 -27.09 41.02
N GLN A 477 24.54 -27.98 40.64
CA GLN A 477 25.84 -28.04 41.25
C GLN A 477 26.71 -26.79 40.91
N THR A 478 26.58 -26.25 39.71
CA THR A 478 27.28 -25.03 39.28
C THR A 478 26.74 -23.80 40.02
N GLU A 479 25.43 -23.70 40.19
CA GLU A 479 24.78 -22.64 40.96
C GLU A 479 25.10 -22.71 42.46
N LEU A 480 25.20 -23.89 43.03
CA LEU A 480 25.60 -24.11 44.44
C LEU A 480 27.09 -23.87 44.69
N SER A 481 27.94 -23.94 43.66
CA SER A 481 29.38 -23.68 43.77
C SER A 481 29.75 -22.23 43.51
N ALA A 482 28.79 -21.42 42.95
CA ALA A 482 28.97 -19.99 42.65
C ALA A 482 28.36 -19.04 43.69
N GLY A 483 27.68 -19.55 44.71
CA GLY A 483 27.11 -18.82 45.86
C GLY A 483 27.88 -19.20 47.14
#